data_e0f9bf43b0aedd1932743a2b11b2032d
#
_entry.id   e0f9bf43b0aedd1932743a2b11b2032d
#
_cell.length_a   1.000
_cell.length_b   1.000
_cell.length_c   1.000
_cell.angle_alpha   90.00
_cell.angle_beta   90.00
_cell.angle_gamma   90.00
#
_symmetry.space_group_name_H-M   'P 1'
#
loop_
_entity.id
_entity.type
_entity.pdbx_description
1 polymer ?
#
loop_
_entity_poly.entity_id
_entity_poly.type
_entity_poly.pdbx_seq_one_letter_code
_entity_poly.pdbx_strand_id
1 'polypeptide(L)'
;MKKKQIAILGSTGSIGTQALEVIEEHSDLYEVYCLTANNKVELLAEQAHKFSPAAIVIANEQRYDELKRLMSDMPDVKVYAGKQALDEIVESIPIDIVLTAMVGFAGLSPTIHAIKAHKAIALANKETLVVAGELILQLAQQHHTPILPVDSEHSAIFQSLVGEDDNPIEKILLTASGGPFRNFTMEQLATVTKADALRHPTWDMGAKITIDSATMMNKGFEVIEAKWLFGVDASQIQVLVHPQSIVHSAVQFHDGAVKAQLGVPDMRLPIQYAFSFPQRLSLSGERLDLFTQPLEFFEPDLKKFRCLALAFEAILRGGNMPCIVNAANEIVNRGFLEDRCGFLQMSDIIAETMQRCTFSASPDYDTYIQTDAEARRIASNLMNNL
;
A
#
# COMPACT_ATOMS: atom_id res chain seq x y z
N MET A 1 15.05 -9.34 -26.34
CA MET A 1 14.83 -7.96 -25.87
C MET A 1 15.70 -7.76 -24.63
N LYS A 2 16.08 -6.52 -24.30
CA LYS A 2 16.74 -6.25 -23.01
C LYS A 2 15.71 -6.48 -21.90
N LYS A 3 16.08 -7.24 -20.84
CA LYS A 3 15.21 -7.45 -19.68
C LYS A 3 15.03 -6.13 -18.92
N LYS A 4 13.82 -5.88 -18.42
CA LYS A 4 13.58 -4.76 -17.51
C LYS A 4 14.23 -5.04 -16.16
N GLN A 5 14.94 -4.05 -15.63
CA GLN A 5 15.62 -4.12 -14.34
C GLN A 5 14.70 -3.63 -13.25
N ILE A 6 14.38 -4.51 -12.29
CA ILE A 6 13.42 -4.24 -11.22
C ILE A 6 14.15 -4.05 -9.89
N ALA A 7 13.89 -2.94 -9.21
CA ALA A 7 14.23 -2.76 -7.81
C ALA A 7 13.01 -3.03 -6.92
N ILE A 8 13.16 -3.84 -5.89
CA ILE A 8 12.08 -4.19 -4.97
C ILE A 8 12.39 -3.63 -3.58
N LEU A 9 11.65 -2.58 -3.19
CA LEU A 9 11.72 -2.03 -1.85
C LEU A 9 10.79 -2.83 -0.92
N GLY A 10 11.38 -3.63 -0.02
CA GLY A 10 10.63 -4.54 0.86
C GLY A 10 10.41 -5.93 0.28
N SER A 11 11.41 -6.53 -0.33
CA SER A 11 11.36 -7.85 -0.99
C SER A 11 10.97 -9.01 -0.08
N THR A 12 11.19 -8.89 1.22
CA THR A 12 10.88 -9.92 2.22
C THR A 12 9.46 -9.81 2.80
N GLY A 13 8.66 -8.86 2.32
CA GLY A 13 7.24 -8.71 2.64
C GLY A 13 6.36 -9.53 1.70
N SER A 14 5.04 -9.59 1.98
CA SER A 14 4.06 -10.36 1.18
C SER A 14 4.06 -9.94 -0.30
N ILE A 15 4.04 -8.63 -0.59
CA ILE A 15 4.07 -8.12 -1.97
C ILE A 15 5.44 -8.39 -2.63
N GLY A 16 6.53 -8.19 -1.89
CA GLY A 16 7.88 -8.41 -2.42
C GLY A 16 8.16 -9.86 -2.80
N THR A 17 7.71 -10.83 -1.99
CA THR A 17 7.85 -12.25 -2.30
C THR A 17 7.03 -12.65 -3.53
N GLN A 18 5.78 -12.19 -3.64
CA GLN A 18 4.95 -12.44 -4.82
C GLN A 18 5.49 -11.74 -6.09
N ALA A 19 6.13 -10.58 -5.93
CA ALA A 19 6.81 -9.94 -7.07
C ALA A 19 8.00 -10.77 -7.58
N LEU A 20 8.73 -11.42 -6.68
CA LEU A 20 9.80 -12.34 -7.06
C LEU A 20 9.27 -13.59 -7.79
N GLU A 21 8.09 -14.11 -7.40
CA GLU A 21 7.43 -15.19 -8.13
C GLU A 21 7.06 -14.76 -9.56
N VAL A 22 6.51 -13.54 -9.73
CA VAL A 22 6.21 -12.98 -11.06
C VAL A 22 7.48 -12.83 -11.90
N ILE A 23 8.58 -12.34 -11.33
CA ILE A 23 9.86 -12.20 -12.03
C ILE A 23 10.42 -13.58 -12.42
N GLU A 24 10.30 -14.58 -11.55
CA GLU A 24 10.73 -15.95 -11.84
C GLU A 24 9.92 -16.57 -13.00
N GLU A 25 8.60 -16.40 -13.01
CA GLU A 25 7.71 -16.88 -14.07
C GLU A 25 8.01 -16.23 -15.43
N HIS A 26 8.48 -14.97 -15.42
CA HIS A 26 8.82 -14.18 -16.60
C HIS A 26 10.29 -13.76 -16.62
N SER A 27 11.18 -14.69 -16.30
CA SER A 27 12.63 -14.45 -16.23
C SER A 27 13.28 -14.11 -17.57
N ASP A 28 12.57 -14.28 -18.69
CA ASP A 28 12.97 -13.81 -20.02
C ASP A 28 12.71 -12.30 -20.20
N LEU A 29 11.79 -11.69 -19.43
CA LEU A 29 11.39 -10.27 -19.52
C LEU A 29 11.97 -9.41 -18.40
N TYR A 30 12.16 -9.98 -17.21
CA TYR A 30 12.55 -9.26 -16.01
C TYR A 30 13.82 -9.78 -15.38
N GLU A 31 14.53 -8.90 -14.68
CA GLU A 31 15.71 -9.19 -13.87
C GLU A 31 15.69 -8.33 -12.61
N VAL A 32 16.10 -8.93 -11.50
CA VAL A 32 16.18 -8.23 -10.21
C VAL A 32 17.49 -7.44 -10.17
N TYR A 33 17.38 -6.11 -10.10
CA TYR A 33 18.55 -5.24 -9.91
C TYR A 33 18.88 -5.05 -8.43
N CYS A 34 17.84 -4.81 -7.58
CA CYS A 34 18.04 -4.55 -6.16
C CYS A 34 16.93 -5.16 -5.32
N LEU A 35 17.30 -5.72 -4.17
CA LEU A 35 16.39 -6.19 -3.12
C LEU A 35 16.64 -5.44 -1.83
N THR A 36 15.57 -5.09 -1.12
CA THR A 36 15.71 -4.45 0.19
C THR A 36 14.85 -5.10 1.27
N ALA A 37 15.32 -5.06 2.49
CA ALA A 37 14.55 -5.48 3.68
C ALA A 37 14.84 -4.57 4.87
N ASN A 38 14.00 -4.64 5.92
CA ASN A 38 14.27 -3.90 7.16
C ASN A 38 15.09 -4.73 8.14
N ASN A 39 14.58 -5.92 8.53
CA ASN A 39 15.20 -6.75 9.59
C ASN A 39 15.40 -8.22 9.17
N LYS A 40 14.75 -8.72 8.13
CA LYS A 40 14.77 -10.13 7.73
C LYS A 40 16.02 -10.43 6.89
N VAL A 41 17.15 -10.56 7.58
CA VAL A 41 18.47 -10.70 6.95
C VAL A 41 18.60 -12.03 6.22
N GLU A 42 18.19 -13.12 6.85
CA GLU A 42 18.32 -14.47 6.32
C GLU A 42 17.51 -14.61 5.01
N LEU A 43 16.25 -14.18 5.04
CA LEU A 43 15.39 -14.24 3.84
C LEU A 43 15.91 -13.33 2.72
N LEU A 44 16.46 -12.14 3.06
CA LEU A 44 17.06 -11.25 2.06
C LEU A 44 18.30 -11.91 1.42
N ALA A 45 19.14 -12.58 2.19
CA ALA A 45 20.29 -13.33 1.68
C ALA A 45 19.84 -14.51 0.80
N GLU A 46 18.84 -15.29 1.21
CA GLU A 46 18.26 -16.37 0.39
C GLU A 46 17.74 -15.86 -0.96
N GLN A 47 17.02 -14.74 -0.94
CA GLN A 47 16.54 -14.09 -2.16
C GLN A 47 17.70 -13.60 -3.03
N ALA A 48 18.77 -13.05 -2.44
CA ALA A 48 19.95 -12.61 -3.16
C ALA A 48 20.70 -13.78 -3.81
N HIS A 49 20.84 -14.92 -3.12
CA HIS A 49 21.42 -16.13 -3.71
C HIS A 49 20.61 -16.65 -4.89
N LYS A 50 19.27 -16.59 -4.79
CA LYS A 50 18.38 -17.09 -5.86
C LYS A 50 18.37 -16.18 -7.09
N PHE A 51 18.31 -14.86 -6.89
CA PHE A 51 18.09 -13.91 -7.99
C PHE A 51 19.35 -13.16 -8.42
N SER A 52 20.47 -13.29 -7.71
CA SER A 52 21.76 -12.66 -8.02
C SER A 52 21.66 -11.16 -8.38
N PRO A 53 21.04 -10.32 -7.53
CA PRO A 53 20.87 -8.90 -7.82
C PRO A 53 22.24 -8.17 -7.85
N ALA A 54 22.28 -7.00 -8.48
CA ALA A 54 23.48 -6.14 -8.44
C ALA A 54 23.73 -5.58 -7.02
N ALA A 55 22.67 -5.39 -6.22
CA ALA A 55 22.78 -4.85 -4.88
C ALA A 55 21.65 -5.33 -3.95
N ILE A 56 21.95 -5.34 -2.65
CA ILE A 56 20.96 -5.52 -1.59
C ILE A 56 21.13 -4.46 -0.51
N VAL A 57 20.02 -4.05 0.12
CA VAL A 57 20.04 -3.04 1.18
C VAL A 57 19.27 -3.54 2.40
N ILE A 58 19.89 -3.47 3.58
CA ILE A 58 19.22 -3.68 4.86
C ILE A 58 18.98 -2.32 5.54
N ALA A 59 17.70 -1.95 5.77
CA ALA A 59 17.38 -0.63 6.35
C ALA A 59 17.85 -0.48 7.80
N ASN A 60 17.84 -1.59 8.58
CA ASN A 60 18.38 -1.61 9.92
C ASN A 60 19.92 -1.78 9.88
N GLU A 61 20.65 -0.70 10.11
CA GLU A 61 22.11 -0.69 10.09
C GLU A 61 22.75 -1.66 11.06
N GLN A 62 22.09 -1.99 12.17
CA GLN A 62 22.59 -2.95 13.16
C GLN A 62 22.69 -4.37 12.61
N ARG A 63 22.01 -4.66 11.49
CA ARG A 63 22.01 -5.96 10.83
C ARG A 63 23.00 -6.04 9.64
N TYR A 64 23.77 -4.97 9.39
CA TYR A 64 24.68 -4.90 8.26
C TYR A 64 25.74 -5.98 8.26
N ASP A 65 26.46 -6.14 9.38
CA ASP A 65 27.57 -7.10 9.48
C ASP A 65 27.09 -8.55 9.34
N GLU A 66 25.87 -8.84 9.79
CA GLU A 66 25.25 -10.14 9.66
C GLU A 66 24.91 -10.43 8.19
N LEU A 67 24.29 -9.48 7.49
CA LEU A 67 23.99 -9.60 6.05
C LEU A 67 25.27 -9.77 5.25
N LYS A 68 26.29 -8.94 5.51
CA LYS A 68 27.57 -9.01 4.82
C LYS A 68 28.27 -10.36 4.99
N ARG A 69 28.13 -10.97 6.17
CA ARG A 69 28.67 -12.30 6.44
C ARG A 69 27.96 -13.39 5.66
N LEU A 70 26.61 -13.32 5.57
CA LEU A 70 25.79 -14.25 4.77
C LEU A 70 26.04 -14.15 3.27
N MET A 71 26.52 -13.00 2.80
CA MET A 71 26.82 -12.72 1.38
C MET A 71 28.30 -12.89 1.04
N SER A 72 29.10 -13.50 1.92
CA SER A 72 30.57 -13.61 1.72
C SER A 72 30.98 -14.47 0.53
N ASP A 73 30.11 -15.36 0.05
CA ASP A 73 30.28 -16.23 -1.12
C ASP A 73 29.77 -15.57 -2.44
N MET A 74 29.13 -14.40 -2.35
CA MET A 74 28.64 -13.62 -3.51
C MET A 74 29.30 -12.24 -3.59
N PRO A 75 30.61 -12.16 -3.90
CA PRO A 75 31.39 -10.91 -3.86
C PRO A 75 30.93 -9.85 -4.88
N ASP A 76 30.23 -10.28 -5.94
CA ASP A 76 29.70 -9.38 -6.98
C ASP A 76 28.42 -8.64 -6.55
N VAL A 77 27.72 -9.13 -5.52
CA VAL A 77 26.51 -8.49 -4.97
C VAL A 77 26.94 -7.43 -3.95
N LYS A 78 26.61 -6.18 -4.22
CA LYS A 78 26.93 -5.07 -3.32
C LYS A 78 25.95 -5.03 -2.14
N VAL A 79 26.48 -4.95 -0.93
CA VAL A 79 25.72 -4.93 0.31
C VAL A 79 25.76 -3.53 0.93
N TYR A 80 24.60 -2.92 1.15
CA TYR A 80 24.45 -1.60 1.75
C TYR A 80 23.52 -1.65 2.97
N ALA A 81 23.55 -0.61 3.80
CA ALA A 81 22.67 -0.47 4.94
C ALA A 81 22.22 0.98 5.17
N GLY A 82 21.10 1.12 5.88
CA GLY A 82 20.56 2.39 6.31
C GLY A 82 19.53 2.99 5.36
N LYS A 83 18.84 4.02 5.86
CA LYS A 83 17.77 4.70 5.12
C LYS A 83 18.31 5.46 3.91
N GLN A 84 19.46 6.13 4.06
CA GLN A 84 20.08 6.85 2.98
C GLN A 84 20.42 5.91 1.80
N ALA A 85 20.90 4.69 2.08
CA ALA A 85 21.18 3.70 1.04
C ALA A 85 19.91 3.26 0.29
N LEU A 86 18.73 3.28 0.93
CA LEU A 86 17.45 3.03 0.24
C LEU A 86 17.12 4.17 -0.75
N ASP A 87 17.38 5.41 -0.38
CA ASP A 87 17.14 6.57 -1.23
C ASP A 87 18.10 6.60 -2.43
N GLU A 88 19.38 6.33 -2.18
CA GLU A 88 20.43 6.34 -3.21
C GLU A 88 20.30 5.17 -4.20
N ILE A 89 19.95 3.97 -3.74
CA ILE A 89 19.92 2.78 -4.61
C ILE A 89 18.87 2.88 -5.72
N VAL A 90 17.72 3.51 -5.44
CA VAL A 90 16.64 3.66 -6.43
C VAL A 90 16.99 4.64 -7.55
N GLU A 91 18.01 5.48 -7.36
CA GLU A 91 18.53 6.39 -8.39
C GLU A 91 19.44 5.69 -9.41
N SER A 92 19.81 4.43 -9.18
CA SER A 92 20.73 3.69 -10.04
C SER A 92 20.26 3.65 -11.50
N ILE A 93 21.14 4.01 -12.42
CA ILE A 93 20.83 4.17 -13.85
C ILE A 93 20.15 2.93 -14.47
N PRO A 94 20.61 1.68 -14.20
CA PRO A 94 20.04 0.50 -14.86
C PRO A 94 18.58 0.20 -14.50
N ILE A 95 18.07 0.70 -13.36
CA ILE A 95 16.71 0.41 -12.90
C ILE A 95 15.68 1.01 -13.86
N ASP A 96 14.76 0.17 -14.33
CA ASP A 96 13.63 0.57 -15.16
C ASP A 96 12.36 0.81 -14.31
N ILE A 97 12.11 -0.07 -13.32
CA ILE A 97 10.94 -0.02 -12.46
C ILE A 97 11.33 -0.18 -10.99
N VAL A 98 10.75 0.63 -10.12
CA VAL A 98 10.84 0.50 -8.66
C VAL A 98 9.50 0.02 -8.12
N LEU A 99 9.46 -1.19 -7.55
CA LEU A 99 8.32 -1.66 -6.77
C LEU A 99 8.45 -1.14 -5.33
N THR A 100 7.54 -0.28 -4.92
CA THR A 100 7.50 0.27 -3.57
C THR A 100 6.60 -0.60 -2.68
N ALA A 101 7.15 -1.68 -2.11
CA ALA A 101 6.44 -2.63 -1.25
C ALA A 101 6.80 -2.49 0.25
N MET A 102 7.28 -1.32 0.64
CA MET A 102 7.49 -0.94 2.03
C MET A 102 6.15 -0.61 2.71
N VAL A 103 6.11 -0.68 4.03
CA VAL A 103 4.90 -0.39 4.81
C VAL A 103 5.01 0.99 5.47
N GLY A 104 3.94 1.77 5.41
CA GLY A 104 3.81 3.03 6.14
C GLY A 104 4.63 4.18 5.55
N PHE A 105 4.87 5.19 6.38
CA PHE A 105 5.57 6.43 6.03
C PHE A 105 6.97 6.23 5.41
N ALA A 106 7.64 5.13 5.77
CA ALA A 106 9.03 4.86 5.36
C ALA A 106 9.23 4.74 3.84
N GLY A 107 8.17 4.49 3.08
CA GLY A 107 8.22 4.41 1.61
C GLY A 107 8.25 5.77 0.91
N LEU A 108 7.95 6.88 1.61
CA LEU A 108 7.81 8.21 0.99
C LEU A 108 9.13 8.72 0.38
N SER A 109 10.21 8.74 1.17
CA SER A 109 11.52 9.26 0.72
C SER A 109 12.07 8.50 -0.50
N PRO A 110 12.22 7.16 -0.47
CA PRO A 110 12.76 6.45 -1.62
C PRO A 110 11.84 6.53 -2.85
N THR A 111 10.52 6.69 -2.68
CA THR A 111 9.61 6.94 -3.82
C THR A 111 9.88 8.31 -4.45
N ILE A 112 10.11 9.37 -3.66
CA ILE A 112 10.49 10.69 -4.18
C ILE A 112 11.80 10.62 -4.97
N HIS A 113 12.82 9.92 -4.42
CA HIS A 113 14.11 9.75 -5.08
C HIS A 113 13.99 8.98 -6.41
N ALA A 114 13.20 7.91 -6.43
CA ALA A 114 12.92 7.14 -7.64
C ALA A 114 12.22 7.98 -8.72
N ILE A 115 11.21 8.79 -8.33
CA ILE A 115 10.51 9.70 -9.25
C ILE A 115 11.49 10.72 -9.85
N LYS A 116 12.30 11.38 -9.01
CA LYS A 116 13.30 12.35 -9.46
C LYS A 116 14.36 11.74 -10.39
N ALA A 117 14.66 10.45 -10.21
CA ALA A 117 15.54 9.68 -11.08
C ALA A 117 14.83 9.08 -12.31
N HIS A 118 13.59 9.50 -12.62
CA HIS A 118 12.78 9.06 -13.77
C HIS A 118 12.53 7.54 -13.83
N LYS A 119 12.39 6.88 -12.65
CA LYS A 119 12.10 5.45 -12.58
C LYS A 119 10.59 5.23 -12.55
N ALA A 120 10.06 4.36 -13.40
CA ALA A 120 8.64 3.96 -13.31
C ALA A 120 8.35 3.37 -11.94
N ILE A 121 7.24 3.78 -11.32
CA ILE A 121 6.85 3.34 -9.97
C ILE A 121 5.73 2.31 -10.09
N ALA A 122 5.98 1.08 -9.62
CA ALA A 122 4.93 0.12 -9.29
C ALA A 122 4.56 0.34 -7.81
N LEU A 123 3.46 1.06 -7.58
CA LEU A 123 3.11 1.56 -6.25
C LEU A 123 2.27 0.54 -5.47
N ALA A 124 2.88 -0.12 -4.49
CA ALA A 124 2.19 -0.97 -3.52
C ALA A 124 2.09 -0.32 -2.12
N ASN A 125 2.91 0.67 -1.85
CA ASN A 125 2.87 1.46 -0.61
C ASN A 125 1.85 2.60 -0.73
N LYS A 126 0.58 2.31 -0.44
CA LYS A 126 -0.50 3.31 -0.51
C LYS A 126 -0.28 4.51 0.42
N GLU A 127 0.41 4.28 1.55
CA GLU A 127 0.67 5.34 2.52
C GLU A 127 1.48 6.48 1.93
N THR A 128 2.27 6.27 0.89
CA THR A 128 2.96 7.32 0.14
C THR A 128 1.97 8.37 -0.41
N LEU A 129 0.87 7.93 -1.04
CA LEU A 129 -0.17 8.83 -1.55
C LEU A 129 -1.10 9.33 -0.46
N VAL A 130 -1.35 8.54 0.58
CA VAL A 130 -2.12 9.00 1.75
C VAL A 130 -1.42 10.17 2.42
N VAL A 131 -0.13 10.05 2.66
CA VAL A 131 0.66 11.07 3.38
C VAL A 131 0.87 12.31 2.53
N ALA A 132 1.30 12.17 1.28
CA ALA A 132 1.82 13.25 0.46
C ALA A 132 1.37 13.17 -1.00
N GLY A 133 0.12 12.74 -1.27
CA GLY A 133 -0.36 12.46 -2.61
C GLY A 133 -0.23 13.62 -3.59
N GLU A 134 -0.55 14.86 -3.15
CA GLU A 134 -0.39 16.05 -3.98
C GLU A 134 1.08 16.25 -4.38
N LEU A 135 2.01 16.19 -3.43
CA LEU A 135 3.44 16.33 -3.69
C LEU A 135 3.96 15.23 -4.64
N ILE A 136 3.55 13.99 -4.41
CA ILE A 136 3.99 12.84 -5.23
C ILE A 136 3.51 12.98 -6.66
N LEU A 137 2.24 13.36 -6.88
CA LEU A 137 1.72 13.52 -8.24
C LEU A 137 2.32 14.72 -8.96
N GLN A 138 2.56 15.83 -8.26
CA GLN A 138 3.26 16.99 -8.82
C GLN A 138 4.69 16.59 -9.28
N LEU A 139 5.43 15.87 -8.43
CA LEU A 139 6.76 15.38 -8.79
C LEU A 139 6.71 14.38 -9.96
N ALA A 140 5.77 13.45 -9.95
CA ALA A 140 5.61 12.47 -11.03
C ALA A 140 5.32 13.16 -12.37
N GLN A 141 4.48 14.20 -12.38
CA GLN A 141 4.20 15.00 -13.56
C GLN A 141 5.43 15.78 -14.01
N GLN A 142 6.13 16.46 -13.09
CA GLN A 142 7.34 17.24 -13.40
C GLN A 142 8.46 16.38 -13.98
N HIS A 143 8.61 15.17 -13.49
CA HIS A 143 9.67 14.24 -13.93
C HIS A 143 9.19 13.24 -15.00
N HIS A 144 7.94 13.37 -15.50
CA HIS A 144 7.34 12.45 -16.49
C HIS A 144 7.46 10.99 -16.09
N THR A 145 7.27 10.72 -14.80
CA THR A 145 7.40 9.37 -14.20
C THR A 145 6.04 8.73 -14.06
N PRO A 146 5.78 7.57 -14.70
CA PRO A 146 4.52 6.87 -14.53
C PRO A 146 4.43 6.22 -13.15
N ILE A 147 3.25 6.33 -12.53
CA ILE A 147 2.89 5.61 -11.30
C ILE A 147 1.82 4.58 -11.68
N LEU A 148 2.15 3.30 -11.52
CA LEU A 148 1.30 2.16 -11.83
C LEU A 148 0.81 1.53 -10.52
N PRO A 149 -0.50 1.46 -10.26
CA PRO A 149 -1.00 0.91 -9.00
C PRO A 149 -0.82 -0.60 -8.91
N VAL A 150 -0.37 -1.06 -7.76
CA VAL A 150 -0.24 -2.48 -7.39
C VAL A 150 -1.32 -2.90 -6.40
N ASP A 151 -1.84 -1.97 -5.59
CA ASP A 151 -3.00 -2.28 -4.75
C ASP A 151 -4.14 -2.83 -5.61
N SER A 152 -4.77 -3.93 -5.19
CA SER A 152 -5.69 -4.71 -6.05
C SER A 152 -6.86 -3.88 -6.56
N GLU A 153 -7.45 -3.06 -5.71
CA GLU A 153 -8.57 -2.20 -6.04
C GLU A 153 -8.18 -1.09 -7.02
N HIS A 154 -7.03 -0.46 -6.78
CA HIS A 154 -6.54 0.62 -7.66
C HIS A 154 -6.05 0.08 -9.00
N SER A 155 -5.43 -1.10 -9.01
CA SER A 155 -5.11 -1.81 -10.25
C SER A 155 -6.38 -2.14 -11.04
N ALA A 156 -7.47 -2.57 -10.37
CA ALA A 156 -8.74 -2.86 -11.02
C ALA A 156 -9.39 -1.60 -11.64
N ILE A 157 -9.36 -0.47 -10.92
CA ILE A 157 -9.84 0.81 -11.42
C ILE A 157 -8.99 1.24 -12.64
N PHE A 158 -7.67 1.20 -12.51
CA PHE A 158 -6.74 1.51 -13.60
C PHE A 158 -7.01 0.65 -14.84
N GLN A 159 -7.18 -0.67 -14.68
CA GLN A 159 -7.50 -1.59 -15.76
C GLN A 159 -8.86 -1.29 -16.42
N SER A 160 -9.83 -0.81 -15.65
CA SER A 160 -11.16 -0.43 -16.15
C SER A 160 -11.14 0.89 -16.94
N LEU A 161 -10.13 1.74 -16.69
CA LEU A 161 -9.94 3.03 -17.37
C LEU A 161 -9.10 2.93 -18.64
N VAL A 162 -8.43 1.80 -18.90
CA VAL A 162 -7.64 1.65 -20.14
C VAL A 162 -8.52 1.78 -21.36
N GLY A 163 -8.20 2.74 -22.22
CA GLY A 163 -8.95 3.07 -23.43
C GLY A 163 -10.16 3.96 -23.20
N GLU A 164 -10.29 4.55 -22.00
CA GLU A 164 -11.37 5.47 -21.63
C GLU A 164 -10.86 6.90 -21.38
N ASP A 165 -9.75 7.29 -22.01
CA ASP A 165 -9.03 8.54 -21.71
C ASP A 165 -9.91 9.81 -21.85
N ASP A 166 -10.88 9.79 -22.78
CA ASP A 166 -11.80 10.91 -23.03
C ASP A 166 -13.15 10.77 -22.29
N ASN A 167 -13.34 9.69 -21.53
CA ASN A 167 -14.62 9.40 -20.88
C ASN A 167 -14.58 9.79 -19.39
N PRO A 168 -15.39 10.77 -18.96
CA PRO A 168 -15.35 11.23 -17.59
C PRO A 168 -15.90 10.19 -16.61
N ILE A 169 -15.20 10.05 -15.48
CA ILE A 169 -15.61 9.21 -14.37
C ILE A 169 -16.79 9.88 -13.64
N GLU A 170 -17.94 9.20 -13.57
CA GLU A 170 -19.03 9.62 -12.68
C GLU A 170 -18.74 9.19 -11.25
N LYS A 171 -18.40 7.89 -11.05
CA LYS A 171 -18.06 7.32 -9.73
C LYS A 171 -17.00 6.23 -9.83
N ILE A 172 -16.18 6.17 -8.82
CA ILE A 172 -15.37 4.99 -8.50
C ILE A 172 -16.16 4.14 -7.48
N LEU A 173 -16.38 2.87 -7.81
CA LEU A 173 -17.01 1.88 -6.95
C LEU A 173 -15.90 1.04 -6.31
N LEU A 174 -15.43 1.50 -5.15
CA LEU A 174 -14.29 0.91 -4.44
C LEU A 174 -14.77 -0.23 -3.55
N THR A 175 -14.43 -1.48 -3.90
CA THR A 175 -14.86 -2.65 -3.14
C THR A 175 -14.00 -2.90 -1.90
N ALA A 176 -14.57 -3.53 -0.89
CA ALA A 176 -13.91 -3.94 0.35
C ALA A 176 -14.44 -5.30 0.79
N SER A 177 -13.59 -6.17 1.35
CA SER A 177 -14.07 -7.42 1.97
C SER A 177 -15.00 -7.16 3.17
N GLY A 178 -14.90 -5.97 3.79
CA GLY A 178 -15.59 -5.61 5.03
C GLY A 178 -14.89 -6.12 6.29
N GLY A 179 -13.75 -6.82 6.14
CA GLY A 179 -12.96 -7.35 7.24
C GLY A 179 -13.65 -8.46 8.05
N PRO A 180 -12.99 -8.97 9.11
CA PRO A 180 -13.54 -10.06 9.94
C PRO A 180 -14.77 -9.65 10.76
N PHE A 181 -14.96 -8.36 11.01
CA PHE A 181 -15.96 -7.85 11.95
C PHE A 181 -17.21 -7.25 11.30
N ARG A 182 -17.39 -7.43 9.98
CA ARG A 182 -18.54 -6.84 9.26
C ARG A 182 -19.91 -7.15 9.87
N ASN A 183 -20.06 -8.34 10.46
CA ASN A 183 -21.32 -8.82 11.06
C ASN A 183 -21.38 -8.64 12.60
N PHE A 184 -20.35 -8.05 13.24
CA PHE A 184 -20.30 -7.88 14.69
C PHE A 184 -21.14 -6.68 15.12
N THR A 185 -21.70 -6.76 16.35
CA THR A 185 -22.32 -5.61 17.02
C THR A 185 -21.26 -4.73 17.69
N MET A 186 -21.63 -3.52 18.13
CA MET A 186 -20.72 -2.64 18.88
C MET A 186 -20.26 -3.27 20.20
N GLU A 187 -21.15 -4.00 20.88
CA GLU A 187 -20.84 -4.70 22.13
C GLU A 187 -19.80 -5.81 21.90
N GLN A 188 -19.92 -6.53 20.80
CA GLN A 188 -18.93 -7.54 20.40
C GLN A 188 -17.59 -6.91 20.07
N LEU A 189 -17.57 -5.77 19.33
CA LEU A 189 -16.36 -5.04 18.99
C LEU A 189 -15.58 -4.53 20.20
N ALA A 190 -16.28 -4.22 21.30
CA ALA A 190 -15.64 -3.75 22.53
C ALA A 190 -14.73 -4.80 23.19
N THR A 191 -14.91 -6.08 22.85
CA THR A 191 -14.21 -7.20 23.48
C THR A 191 -13.30 -8.00 22.52
N VAL A 192 -13.21 -7.60 21.23
CA VAL A 192 -12.38 -8.30 20.25
C VAL A 192 -10.90 -8.19 20.60
N THR A 193 -10.19 -9.26 20.36
CA THR A 193 -8.74 -9.36 20.57
C THR A 193 -7.97 -9.22 19.25
N LYS A 194 -6.66 -9.02 19.35
CA LYS A 194 -5.79 -9.06 18.16
C LYS A 194 -5.85 -10.41 17.43
N ALA A 195 -6.04 -11.51 18.16
CA ALA A 195 -6.17 -12.84 17.56
C ALA A 195 -7.44 -12.96 16.69
N ASP A 196 -8.53 -12.30 17.09
CA ASP A 196 -9.76 -12.25 16.29
C ASP A 196 -9.58 -11.36 15.07
N ALA A 197 -8.93 -10.21 15.23
CA ALA A 197 -8.70 -9.25 14.15
C ALA A 197 -7.71 -9.77 13.07
N LEU A 198 -6.75 -10.62 13.46
CA LEU A 198 -5.78 -11.21 12.54
C LEU A 198 -6.35 -12.36 11.69
N ARG A 199 -7.58 -12.82 11.94
CA ARG A 199 -8.26 -13.85 11.13
C ARG A 199 -9.01 -13.23 9.96
N HIS A 200 -8.27 -12.77 8.94
CA HIS A 200 -8.92 -12.23 7.75
C HIS A 200 -9.62 -13.35 6.97
N PRO A 201 -10.89 -13.15 6.49
CA PRO A 201 -11.67 -14.22 5.88
C PRO A 201 -11.20 -14.64 4.48
N THR A 202 -10.48 -13.78 3.76
CA THR A 202 -10.19 -13.97 2.32
C THR A 202 -8.69 -13.86 1.99
N TRP A 203 -7.97 -12.91 2.63
CA TRP A 203 -6.59 -12.58 2.28
C TRP A 203 -5.60 -13.03 3.36
N ASP A 204 -4.45 -13.57 2.92
CA ASP A 204 -3.29 -13.77 3.80
C ASP A 204 -2.35 -12.57 3.65
N MET A 205 -2.32 -11.74 4.69
CA MET A 205 -1.64 -10.44 4.67
C MET A 205 -0.77 -10.25 5.91
N GLY A 206 0.13 -9.26 5.84
CA GLY A 206 0.90 -8.83 7.00
C GLY A 206 0.01 -8.31 8.15
N ALA A 207 0.48 -8.41 9.38
CA ALA A 207 -0.31 -8.08 10.58
C ALA A 207 -0.87 -6.65 10.54
N LYS A 208 -0.06 -5.64 10.15
CA LYS A 208 -0.49 -4.23 10.09
C LYS A 208 -1.72 -4.05 9.20
N ILE A 209 -1.66 -4.51 7.95
CA ILE A 209 -2.73 -4.33 6.99
C ILE A 209 -3.97 -5.17 7.36
N THR A 210 -3.79 -6.31 8.04
CA THR A 210 -4.91 -7.13 8.53
C THR A 210 -5.71 -6.39 9.61
N ILE A 211 -5.03 -5.69 10.55
CA ILE A 211 -5.70 -4.82 11.52
C ILE A 211 -6.36 -3.63 10.83
N ASP A 212 -5.70 -3.01 9.84
CA ASP A 212 -6.30 -1.91 9.06
C ASP A 212 -7.54 -2.37 8.28
N SER A 213 -7.56 -3.61 7.79
CA SER A 213 -8.76 -4.22 7.19
C SER A 213 -9.87 -4.42 8.22
N ALA A 214 -9.53 -4.92 9.42
CA ALA A 214 -10.49 -5.15 10.51
C ALA A 214 -11.19 -3.85 10.96
N THR A 215 -10.46 -2.73 10.98
CA THR A 215 -10.99 -1.39 11.33
C THR A 215 -11.61 -0.65 10.13
N MET A 216 -11.48 -1.18 8.92
CA MET A 216 -11.72 -0.51 7.64
C MET A 216 -10.85 0.76 7.41
N MET A 217 -9.79 0.98 8.18
CA MET A 217 -8.82 2.03 7.89
C MET A 217 -8.08 1.76 6.57
N ASN A 218 -7.81 0.49 6.24
CA ASN A 218 -7.24 0.14 4.93
C ASN A 218 -8.07 0.72 3.79
N LYS A 219 -9.40 0.54 3.85
CA LYS A 219 -10.31 1.11 2.85
C LYS A 219 -10.36 2.63 2.90
N GLY A 220 -10.22 3.21 4.08
CA GLY A 220 -10.08 4.66 4.23
C GLY A 220 -8.84 5.21 3.51
N PHE A 221 -7.70 4.53 3.63
CA PHE A 221 -6.48 4.89 2.90
C PHE A 221 -6.64 4.72 1.40
N GLU A 222 -7.31 3.69 0.97
CA GLU A 222 -7.59 3.44 -0.43
C GLU A 222 -8.52 4.50 -1.05
N VAL A 223 -9.46 5.06 -0.30
CA VAL A 223 -10.26 6.23 -0.74
C VAL A 223 -9.35 7.42 -1.01
N ILE A 224 -8.38 7.69 -0.13
CA ILE A 224 -7.44 8.79 -0.30
C ILE A 224 -6.50 8.53 -1.50
N GLU A 225 -6.02 7.31 -1.64
CA GLU A 225 -5.17 6.90 -2.76
C GLU A 225 -5.90 7.02 -4.10
N ALA A 226 -7.19 6.58 -4.18
CA ALA A 226 -8.00 6.68 -5.38
C ALA A 226 -8.21 8.13 -5.84
N LYS A 227 -8.45 9.06 -4.90
CA LYS A 227 -8.52 10.49 -5.21
C LYS A 227 -7.30 10.96 -5.99
N TRP A 228 -6.11 10.62 -5.49
CA TRP A 228 -4.87 11.07 -6.11
C TRP A 228 -4.58 10.36 -7.42
N LEU A 229 -4.67 9.03 -7.47
CA LEU A 229 -4.32 8.27 -8.69
C LEU A 229 -5.23 8.59 -9.87
N PHE A 230 -6.52 8.83 -9.62
CA PHE A 230 -7.52 8.99 -10.68
C PHE A 230 -8.05 10.42 -10.83
N GLY A 231 -7.56 11.36 -10.01
CA GLY A 231 -7.92 12.78 -10.13
C GLY A 231 -9.39 13.05 -9.86
N VAL A 232 -10.05 12.27 -9.01
CA VAL A 232 -11.49 12.40 -8.68
C VAL A 232 -11.68 13.07 -7.32
N ASP A 233 -12.86 13.68 -7.14
CA ASP A 233 -13.26 14.20 -5.84
C ASP A 233 -13.70 13.08 -4.88
N ALA A 234 -13.58 13.31 -3.58
CA ALA A 234 -13.99 12.35 -2.55
C ALA A 234 -15.48 11.94 -2.68
N SER A 235 -16.34 12.85 -3.18
CA SER A 235 -17.77 12.59 -3.42
C SER A 235 -18.03 11.62 -4.59
N GLN A 236 -17.05 11.43 -5.46
CA GLN A 236 -17.12 10.47 -6.56
C GLN A 236 -16.64 9.06 -6.15
N ILE A 237 -16.18 8.86 -4.91
CA ILE A 237 -15.69 7.56 -4.45
C ILE A 237 -16.74 6.94 -3.52
N GLN A 238 -17.34 5.84 -3.96
CA GLN A 238 -18.30 5.06 -3.20
C GLN A 238 -17.69 3.74 -2.75
N VAL A 239 -17.65 3.51 -1.44
CA VAL A 239 -17.19 2.23 -0.88
C VAL A 239 -18.33 1.22 -0.89
N LEU A 240 -18.05 0.02 -1.42
CA LEU A 240 -18.96 -1.12 -1.46
C LEU A 240 -18.35 -2.29 -0.69
N VAL A 241 -19.06 -2.83 0.30
CA VAL A 241 -18.65 -4.06 0.96
C VAL A 241 -19.02 -5.25 0.07
N HIS A 242 -18.01 -5.97 -0.42
CA HIS A 242 -18.12 -7.14 -1.29
C HIS A 242 -17.36 -8.31 -0.66
N PRO A 243 -18.02 -9.14 0.17
CA PRO A 243 -17.34 -10.16 0.98
C PRO A 243 -16.56 -11.21 0.18
N GLN A 244 -17.03 -11.52 -1.02
CA GLN A 244 -16.41 -12.53 -1.89
C GLN A 244 -15.08 -12.06 -2.49
N SER A 245 -14.82 -10.74 -2.52
CA SER A 245 -13.59 -10.14 -3.08
C SER A 245 -13.25 -10.60 -4.52
N ILE A 246 -14.28 -10.92 -5.31
CA ILE A 246 -14.17 -11.30 -6.72
C ILE A 246 -14.12 -10.06 -7.61
N VAL A 247 -15.03 -9.10 -7.38
CA VAL A 247 -14.96 -7.78 -8.00
C VAL A 247 -13.96 -6.96 -7.21
N HIS A 248 -12.82 -6.66 -7.84
CA HIS A 248 -11.75 -5.93 -7.17
C HIS A 248 -11.97 -4.42 -7.14
N SER A 249 -12.77 -3.85 -7.97
CA SER A 249 -13.40 -2.52 -7.99
C SER A 249 -13.96 -2.25 -9.38
N ALA A 250 -14.69 -1.14 -9.52
CA ALA A 250 -15.33 -0.76 -10.77
C ALA A 250 -15.33 0.77 -10.95
N VAL A 251 -15.54 1.19 -12.20
CA VAL A 251 -15.74 2.59 -12.59
C VAL A 251 -17.11 2.72 -13.25
N GLN A 252 -17.92 3.65 -12.77
CA GLN A 252 -19.17 4.08 -13.39
C GLN A 252 -18.91 5.33 -14.21
N PHE A 253 -19.35 5.33 -15.47
CA PHE A 253 -19.22 6.45 -16.38
C PHE A 253 -20.52 7.26 -16.46
N HIS A 254 -20.48 8.47 -17.05
CA HIS A 254 -21.62 9.38 -17.12
C HIS A 254 -22.81 8.84 -17.95
N ASP A 255 -22.60 7.85 -18.81
CA ASP A 255 -23.68 7.17 -19.53
C ASP A 255 -24.38 6.08 -18.68
N GLY A 256 -23.91 5.87 -17.44
CA GLY A 256 -24.39 4.84 -16.52
C GLY A 256 -23.73 3.46 -16.69
N ALA A 257 -22.83 3.30 -17.67
CA ALA A 257 -22.09 2.06 -17.83
C ALA A 257 -21.13 1.83 -16.65
N VAL A 258 -20.99 0.57 -16.24
CA VAL A 258 -20.03 0.16 -15.18
C VAL A 258 -19.04 -0.84 -15.75
N LYS A 259 -17.73 -0.50 -15.67
CA LYS A 259 -16.64 -1.42 -16.01
C LYS A 259 -15.96 -1.88 -14.73
N ALA A 260 -15.72 -3.16 -14.61
CA ALA A 260 -15.11 -3.78 -13.44
C ALA A 260 -14.02 -4.79 -13.83
N GLN A 261 -13.00 -4.91 -13.01
CA GLN A 261 -12.06 -6.02 -13.11
C GLN A 261 -12.42 -7.08 -12.07
N LEU A 262 -12.54 -8.31 -12.51
CA LEU A 262 -12.84 -9.47 -11.69
C LEU A 262 -11.66 -10.45 -11.74
N GLY A 263 -11.43 -11.16 -10.63
CA GLY A 263 -10.39 -12.17 -10.53
C GLY A 263 -10.45 -12.95 -9.23
N VAL A 264 -9.65 -13.99 -9.13
CA VAL A 264 -9.37 -14.60 -7.81
C VAL A 264 -8.49 -13.65 -7.00
N PRO A 265 -8.58 -13.67 -5.65
CA PRO A 265 -7.72 -12.86 -4.79
C PRO A 265 -6.25 -13.31 -4.87
N ASP A 266 -5.48 -12.73 -5.78
CA ASP A 266 -4.06 -13.02 -6.03
C ASP A 266 -3.32 -11.74 -6.39
N MET A 267 -2.40 -11.30 -5.51
CA MET A 267 -1.63 -10.08 -5.71
C MET A 267 -0.62 -10.17 -6.86
N ARG A 268 -0.28 -11.36 -7.34
CA ARG A 268 0.60 -11.51 -8.50
C ARG A 268 -0.02 -10.91 -9.76
N LEU A 269 -1.36 -10.91 -9.87
CA LEU A 269 -2.06 -10.31 -11.02
C LEU A 269 -1.81 -8.79 -11.12
N PRO A 270 -2.09 -7.95 -10.12
CA PRO A 270 -1.82 -6.52 -10.18
C PRO A 270 -0.31 -6.21 -10.23
N ILE A 271 0.54 -6.97 -9.56
CA ILE A 271 2.01 -6.82 -9.63
C ILE A 271 2.48 -7.03 -11.07
N GLN A 272 2.10 -8.17 -11.68
CA GLN A 272 2.44 -8.49 -13.06
C GLN A 272 1.96 -7.41 -14.03
N TYR A 273 0.71 -6.94 -13.85
CA TYR A 273 0.15 -5.94 -14.74
C TYR A 273 0.90 -4.59 -14.63
N ALA A 274 1.32 -4.18 -13.42
CA ALA A 274 2.16 -3.00 -13.23
C ALA A 274 3.53 -3.14 -13.92
N PHE A 275 4.12 -4.34 -13.94
CA PHE A 275 5.41 -4.58 -14.61
C PHE A 275 5.29 -4.65 -16.14
N SER A 276 4.19 -5.19 -16.63
CA SER A 276 3.99 -5.50 -18.05
C SER A 276 3.18 -4.47 -18.84
N PHE A 277 2.50 -3.54 -18.16
CA PHE A 277 1.62 -2.58 -18.82
C PHE A 277 2.25 -1.99 -20.10
N PRO A 278 1.50 -1.90 -21.22
CA PRO A 278 0.07 -2.19 -21.37
C PRO A 278 -0.25 -3.67 -21.68
N GLN A 279 0.72 -4.57 -21.69
CA GLN A 279 0.53 -5.97 -22.08
C GLN A 279 -0.04 -6.80 -20.91
N ARG A 280 -0.83 -7.83 -21.27
CA ARG A 280 -1.26 -8.87 -20.33
C ARG A 280 -0.46 -10.15 -20.61
N LEU A 281 0.35 -10.54 -19.63
CA LEU A 281 1.12 -11.78 -19.69
C LEU A 281 0.31 -12.95 -19.13
N SER A 282 0.72 -14.16 -19.43
CA SER A 282 0.19 -15.35 -18.76
C SER A 282 0.54 -15.31 -17.27
N LEU A 283 -0.31 -15.82 -16.42
CA LEU A 283 -0.07 -16.00 -15.00
C LEU A 283 -0.50 -17.40 -14.60
N SER A 284 0.36 -18.12 -13.92
CA SER A 284 0.03 -19.42 -13.33
C SER A 284 -0.97 -19.28 -12.19
N GLY A 285 -1.79 -20.30 -11.96
CA GLY A 285 -2.75 -20.35 -10.85
C GLY A 285 -4.19 -20.51 -11.30
N GLU A 286 -5.08 -20.38 -10.32
CA GLU A 286 -6.51 -20.58 -10.52
C GLU A 286 -7.12 -19.50 -11.41
N ARG A 287 -8.19 -19.89 -12.13
CA ARG A 287 -9.02 -18.97 -12.91
C ARG A 287 -10.35 -18.78 -12.19
N LEU A 288 -10.90 -17.58 -12.32
CA LEU A 288 -12.20 -17.27 -11.74
C LEU A 288 -13.27 -18.16 -12.33
N ASP A 289 -14.04 -18.83 -11.46
CA ASP A 289 -15.25 -19.56 -11.79
C ASP A 289 -16.46 -18.80 -11.24
N LEU A 290 -17.27 -18.23 -12.13
CA LEU A 290 -18.44 -17.44 -11.79
C LEU A 290 -19.66 -18.29 -11.39
N PHE A 291 -19.59 -19.61 -11.48
CA PHE A 291 -20.67 -20.51 -11.08
C PHE A 291 -20.66 -20.85 -9.58
N THR A 292 -19.58 -20.54 -8.87
CA THR A 292 -19.35 -21.04 -7.50
C THR A 292 -20.12 -20.29 -6.44
N GLN A 293 -20.40 -18.97 -6.60
CA GLN A 293 -21.05 -18.16 -5.59
C GLN A 293 -21.66 -16.88 -6.18
N PRO A 294 -22.71 -16.32 -5.53
CA PRO A 294 -23.28 -15.03 -5.93
C PRO A 294 -22.32 -13.89 -5.62
N LEU A 295 -22.48 -12.77 -6.35
CA LEU A 295 -21.79 -11.52 -6.05
C LEU A 295 -22.74 -10.63 -5.24
N GLU A 296 -22.36 -10.32 -4.01
CA GLU A 296 -23.15 -9.52 -3.08
C GLU A 296 -22.44 -8.21 -2.75
N PHE A 297 -23.23 -7.12 -2.61
CA PHE A 297 -22.72 -5.79 -2.29
C PHE A 297 -23.56 -5.14 -1.21
N PHE A 298 -22.88 -4.52 -0.22
CA PHE A 298 -23.54 -3.87 0.93
C PHE A 298 -22.94 -2.49 1.14
N GLU A 299 -23.70 -1.61 1.79
CA GLU A 299 -23.19 -0.33 2.26
C GLU A 299 -22.28 -0.53 3.49
N PRO A 300 -21.18 0.23 3.62
CA PRO A 300 -20.35 0.22 4.82
C PRO A 300 -21.07 0.93 5.97
N ASP A 301 -20.99 0.36 7.19
CA ASP A 301 -21.47 1.01 8.40
C ASP A 301 -20.42 1.99 8.96
N LEU A 302 -20.54 3.27 8.62
CA LEU A 302 -19.59 4.31 9.07
C LEU A 302 -19.65 4.60 10.58
N LYS A 303 -20.74 4.24 11.28
CA LYS A 303 -20.83 4.37 12.74
C LYS A 303 -20.01 3.28 13.42
N LYS A 304 -20.13 2.07 12.92
CA LYS A 304 -19.37 0.92 13.38
C LYS A 304 -17.88 1.01 13.03
N PHE A 305 -17.58 1.35 11.79
CA PHE A 305 -16.21 1.49 11.27
C PHE A 305 -15.79 2.95 11.22
N ARG A 306 -15.66 3.56 12.41
CA ARG A 306 -15.32 4.98 12.56
C ARG A 306 -13.99 5.36 11.89
N CYS A 307 -13.03 4.42 11.78
CA CYS A 307 -11.76 4.67 11.08
C CYS A 307 -11.99 5.03 9.61
N LEU A 308 -12.95 4.38 8.92
CA LEU A 308 -13.32 4.75 7.56
C LEU A 308 -13.93 6.16 7.50
N ALA A 309 -14.79 6.51 8.47
CA ALA A 309 -15.37 7.85 8.54
C ALA A 309 -14.30 8.94 8.77
N LEU A 310 -13.30 8.67 9.64
CA LEU A 310 -12.17 9.58 9.88
C LEU A 310 -11.29 9.78 8.64
N ALA A 311 -11.11 8.75 7.82
CA ALA A 311 -10.40 8.87 6.56
C ALA A 311 -11.16 9.76 5.55
N PHE A 312 -12.51 9.63 5.47
CA PHE A 312 -13.34 10.57 4.68
C PHE A 312 -13.27 12.00 5.22
N GLU A 313 -13.26 12.18 6.54
CA GLU A 313 -13.05 13.51 7.14
C GLU A 313 -11.68 14.07 6.74
N ALA A 314 -10.64 13.27 6.82
CA ALA A 314 -9.27 13.69 6.49
C ALA A 314 -9.13 14.13 5.03
N ILE A 315 -9.71 13.37 4.08
CA ILE A 315 -9.65 13.70 2.65
C ILE A 315 -10.42 14.99 2.32
N LEU A 316 -11.54 15.24 3.02
CA LEU A 316 -12.33 16.46 2.87
C LEU A 316 -11.62 17.69 3.46
N ARG A 317 -10.92 17.53 4.58
CA ARG A 317 -10.12 18.63 5.19
C ARG A 317 -8.88 18.94 4.37
N GLY A 318 -8.30 17.95 3.69
CA GLY A 318 -7.11 18.11 2.85
C GLY A 318 -5.84 18.48 3.64
N GLY A 319 -4.90 19.12 2.95
CA GLY A 319 -3.61 19.51 3.53
C GLY A 319 -2.86 18.33 4.14
N ASN A 320 -2.31 18.50 5.34
CA ASN A 320 -1.58 17.44 6.05
C ASN A 320 -2.51 16.50 6.86
N MET A 321 -3.83 16.66 6.81
CA MET A 321 -4.74 15.84 7.65
C MET A 321 -4.64 14.33 7.36
N PRO A 322 -4.55 13.85 6.10
CA PRO A 322 -4.34 12.43 5.84
C PRO A 322 -3.01 11.89 6.39
N CYS A 323 -1.94 12.71 6.39
CA CYS A 323 -0.67 12.37 7.04
C CYS A 323 -0.84 12.17 8.55
N ILE A 324 -1.60 13.04 9.21
CA ILE A 324 -1.92 12.94 10.65
C ILE A 324 -2.64 11.61 10.93
N VAL A 325 -3.67 11.27 10.12
CA VAL A 325 -4.43 10.03 10.27
C VAL A 325 -3.51 8.81 10.08
N ASN A 326 -2.65 8.82 9.05
CA ASN A 326 -1.71 7.72 8.82
C ASN A 326 -0.76 7.53 10.01
N ALA A 327 -0.14 8.61 10.49
CA ALA A 327 0.81 8.56 11.60
C ALA A 327 0.15 8.06 12.90
N ALA A 328 -1.06 8.57 13.22
CA ALA A 328 -1.84 8.12 14.36
C ALA A 328 -2.22 6.65 14.23
N ASN A 329 -2.69 6.23 13.04
CA ASN A 329 -3.07 4.84 12.78
C ASN A 329 -1.90 3.88 12.94
N GLU A 330 -0.70 4.21 12.48
CA GLU A 330 0.47 3.34 12.67
C GLU A 330 0.79 3.12 14.16
N ILE A 331 0.59 4.14 15.00
CA ILE A 331 0.79 4.05 16.45
C ILE A 331 -0.27 3.17 17.10
N VAL A 332 -1.55 3.42 16.83
CA VAL A 332 -2.64 2.64 17.48
C VAL A 332 -2.72 1.20 16.95
N ASN A 333 -2.40 0.97 15.68
CA ASN A 333 -2.32 -0.35 15.09
C ASN A 333 -1.25 -1.20 15.81
N ARG A 334 -0.06 -0.65 15.98
CA ARG A 334 1.00 -1.28 16.78
C ARG A 334 0.56 -1.48 18.22
N GLY A 335 -0.04 -0.45 18.84
CA GLY A 335 -0.55 -0.52 20.20
C GLY A 335 -1.55 -1.64 20.41
N PHE A 336 -2.48 -1.84 19.46
CA PHE A 336 -3.45 -2.93 19.50
C PHE A 336 -2.77 -4.31 19.35
N LEU A 337 -1.79 -4.44 18.46
CA LEU A 337 -1.00 -5.67 18.31
C LEU A 337 -0.17 -6.00 19.58
N GLU A 338 0.22 -4.99 20.34
CA GLU A 338 0.95 -5.10 21.61
C GLU A 338 0.03 -5.13 22.85
N ASP A 339 -1.30 -5.23 22.67
CA ASP A 339 -2.33 -5.22 23.74
C ASP A 339 -2.31 -3.95 24.63
N ARG A 340 -1.93 -2.80 24.05
CA ARG A 340 -1.83 -1.49 24.75
C ARG A 340 -3.08 -0.62 24.59
N CYS A 341 -3.96 -0.94 23.67
CA CYS A 341 -5.26 -0.31 23.50
C CYS A 341 -6.30 -1.29 22.98
N GLY A 342 -7.57 -1.04 23.25
CA GLY A 342 -8.70 -1.81 22.72
C GLY A 342 -9.05 -1.40 21.29
N PHE A 343 -9.81 -2.26 20.60
CA PHE A 343 -10.18 -2.07 19.20
C PHE A 343 -10.91 -0.74 18.94
N LEU A 344 -11.93 -0.42 19.76
CA LEU A 344 -12.69 0.83 19.62
C LEU A 344 -11.84 2.06 19.98
N GLN A 345 -10.93 1.94 20.94
CA GLN A 345 -10.05 3.03 21.36
C GLN A 345 -9.11 3.49 20.24
N MET A 346 -8.81 2.62 19.26
CA MET A 346 -7.98 3.01 18.11
C MET A 346 -8.58 4.24 17.40
N SER A 347 -9.87 4.20 17.08
CA SER A 347 -10.53 5.32 16.39
C SER A 347 -10.65 6.57 17.27
N ASP A 348 -10.76 6.42 18.59
CA ASP A 348 -10.81 7.56 19.52
C ASP A 348 -9.47 8.30 19.56
N ILE A 349 -8.36 7.56 19.66
CA ILE A 349 -7.01 8.14 19.65
C ILE A 349 -6.71 8.83 18.31
N ILE A 350 -7.12 8.23 17.18
CA ILE A 350 -6.94 8.85 15.86
C ILE A 350 -7.71 10.17 15.79
N ALA A 351 -9.00 10.18 16.18
CA ALA A 351 -9.84 11.37 16.17
C ALA A 351 -9.27 12.49 17.03
N GLU A 352 -8.82 12.17 18.24
CA GLU A 352 -8.22 13.13 19.15
C GLU A 352 -6.87 13.66 18.63
N THR A 353 -6.07 12.82 17.96
CA THR A 353 -4.83 13.24 17.31
C THR A 353 -5.11 14.22 16.17
N MET A 354 -6.15 13.98 15.36
CA MET A 354 -6.59 14.88 14.28
C MET A 354 -6.99 16.27 14.79
N GLN A 355 -7.50 16.35 16.03
CA GLN A 355 -7.89 17.62 16.66
C GLN A 355 -6.69 18.37 17.26
N ARG A 356 -5.70 17.66 17.80
CA ARG A 356 -4.57 18.26 18.54
C ARG A 356 -3.36 18.58 17.70
N CYS A 357 -3.19 17.88 16.58
CA CYS A 357 -2.03 18.07 15.71
C CYS A 357 -2.15 19.38 14.91
N THR A 358 -1.03 20.01 14.66
CA THR A 358 -0.96 21.25 13.90
C THR A 358 -1.39 21.02 12.45
N PHE A 359 -2.42 21.75 11.99
CA PHE A 359 -2.91 21.68 10.61
C PHE A 359 -2.14 22.62 9.69
N SER A 360 -1.77 22.12 8.51
CA SER A 360 -1.21 22.89 7.40
C SER A 360 -2.01 22.60 6.14
N ALA A 361 -2.52 23.66 5.48
CA ALA A 361 -3.34 23.51 4.26
C ALA A 361 -2.51 23.20 3.00
N SER A 362 -1.23 23.61 2.98
CA SER A 362 -0.32 23.42 1.84
C SER A 362 1.03 22.94 2.35
N PRO A 363 1.14 21.68 2.78
CA PRO A 363 2.36 21.12 3.33
C PRO A 363 3.39 20.84 2.22
N ASP A 364 4.65 21.16 2.49
CA ASP A 364 5.81 20.69 1.76
C ASP A 364 6.37 19.39 2.36
N TYR A 365 7.46 18.88 1.79
CA TYR A 365 8.09 17.65 2.27
C TYR A 365 8.51 17.72 3.76
N ASP A 366 9.13 18.83 4.16
CA ASP A 366 9.58 19.00 5.54
C ASP A 366 8.39 19.12 6.51
N THR A 367 7.31 19.76 6.07
CA THR A 367 6.05 19.83 6.82
C THR A 367 5.45 18.44 7.02
N TYR A 368 5.48 17.56 6.03
CA TYR A 368 5.00 16.17 6.18
C TYR A 368 5.84 15.39 7.20
N ILE A 369 7.18 15.53 7.19
CA ILE A 369 8.06 14.90 8.19
C ILE A 369 7.72 15.40 9.61
N GLN A 370 7.57 16.71 9.78
CA GLN A 370 7.22 17.30 11.07
C GLN A 370 5.84 16.85 11.54
N THR A 371 4.86 16.83 10.64
CA THR A 371 3.50 16.37 10.90
C THR A 371 3.48 14.92 11.35
N ASP A 372 4.18 14.01 10.65
CA ASP A 372 4.27 12.61 11.04
C ASP A 372 4.86 12.45 12.45
N ALA A 373 5.96 13.16 12.74
CA ALA A 373 6.61 13.11 14.05
C ALA A 373 5.69 13.66 15.16
N GLU A 374 5.01 14.79 14.93
CA GLU A 374 4.08 15.38 15.90
C GLU A 374 2.88 14.48 16.16
N ALA A 375 2.23 13.96 15.11
CA ALA A 375 1.06 13.10 15.22
C ALA A 375 1.40 11.78 15.95
N ARG A 376 2.56 11.18 15.67
CA ARG A 376 3.05 9.98 16.39
C ARG A 376 3.24 10.27 17.87
N ARG A 377 3.84 11.41 18.22
CA ARG A 377 4.05 11.82 19.62
C ARG A 377 2.71 12.01 20.34
N ILE A 378 1.74 12.68 19.71
CA ILE A 378 0.42 12.91 20.29
C ILE A 378 -0.32 11.58 20.49
N ALA A 379 -0.41 10.73 19.46
CA ALA A 379 -1.06 9.44 19.53
C ALA A 379 -0.44 8.52 20.59
N SER A 380 0.91 8.50 20.69
CA SER A 380 1.61 7.75 21.73
C SER A 380 1.29 8.23 23.14
N ASN A 381 1.23 9.55 23.35
CA ASN A 381 0.88 10.12 24.64
C ASN A 381 -0.58 9.81 25.01
N LEU A 382 -1.51 9.89 24.05
CA LEU A 382 -2.92 9.54 24.28
C LEU A 382 -3.05 8.06 24.68
N MET A 383 -2.36 7.18 23.98
CA MET A 383 -2.37 5.73 24.24
C MET A 383 -1.77 5.41 25.63
N ASN A 384 -0.72 6.11 26.07
CA ASN A 384 -0.11 5.89 27.38
C ASN A 384 -0.97 6.40 28.56
N ASN A 385 -2.02 7.17 28.29
CA ASN A 385 -2.94 7.72 29.30
C ASN A 385 -4.29 6.95 29.33
N LEU A 386 -4.41 5.82 28.65
CA LEU A 386 -5.54 4.91 28.74
C LEU A 386 -5.48 4.13 30.06
#